data_f5ab5c2262d5af05573de460801b6437
#
_entry.id   f5ab5c2262d5af05573de460801b6437
#
_cell.length_a   1.000
_cell.length_b   1.000
_cell.length_c   1.000
_cell.angle_alpha   90.00
_cell.angle_beta   90.00
_cell.angle_gamma   90.00
#
_symmetry.space_group_name_H-M   'P 1'
#
loop_
_entity.id
_entity.type
_entity.pdbx_description
1 polymer ?
#
loop_
_entity_poly.entity_id
_entity_poly.type
_entity_poly.pdbx_seq_one_letter_code
_entity_poly.pdbx_strand_id
1 'polypeptide(L)'
;WPEITHRYTEKDSMLYALGVGLGRDPLNKEELRFVYEDGLKAMPSQAVTLADPGFWAAEKDINLDWVRLLHLGQEIVWHQPLPTAGEVAATTRFTDVVDKGARAGALIVTERVVRLVETGEDIATVITTILARGDGGFSSERRSVPQEKDRIPDREADIVCDLPTFPQQALL
;
A
#
# COMPACT_ATOMS: atom_id res chain seq x y z
N TRP A 1 -5.22 11.94 10.37
CA TRP A 1 -5.85 12.78 9.33
C TRP A 1 -7.37 12.72 9.46
N PRO A 2 -8.09 13.73 8.91
CA PRO A 2 -9.53 13.64 8.77
C PRO A 2 -9.92 12.45 7.90
N GLU A 3 -11.15 11.97 8.04
CA GLU A 3 -11.68 10.93 7.17
C GLU A 3 -11.71 11.42 5.72
N ILE A 4 -11.24 10.59 4.82
CA ILE A 4 -11.21 10.83 3.37
C ILE A 4 -12.22 9.91 2.72
N THR A 5 -13.13 10.48 1.94
CA THR A 5 -14.07 9.71 1.11
C THR A 5 -13.54 9.66 -0.32
N HIS A 6 -13.60 8.48 -0.92
CA HIS A 6 -13.11 8.24 -2.29
C HIS A 6 -14.11 7.37 -3.05
N ARG A 7 -14.58 7.88 -4.17
CA ARG A 7 -15.42 7.13 -5.11
C ARG A 7 -14.58 6.62 -6.26
N TYR A 8 -14.65 5.31 -6.52
CA TYR A 8 -13.97 4.65 -7.62
C TYR A 8 -14.95 3.83 -8.45
N THR A 9 -14.59 3.59 -9.70
CA THR A 9 -15.39 2.93 -10.71
C THR A 9 -14.74 1.63 -11.18
N GLU A 10 -15.47 0.82 -11.94
CA GLU A 10 -14.91 -0.37 -12.60
C GLU A 10 -13.72 -0.02 -13.51
N LYS A 11 -13.79 1.16 -14.16
CA LYS A 11 -12.66 1.65 -14.96
C LYS A 11 -11.40 1.86 -14.12
N ASP A 12 -11.54 2.40 -12.92
CA ASP A 12 -10.39 2.62 -12.02
C ASP A 12 -9.80 1.28 -11.57
N SER A 13 -10.66 0.28 -11.31
CA SER A 13 -10.22 -1.08 -10.97
C SER A 13 -9.48 -1.75 -12.11
N MET A 14 -9.97 -1.63 -13.35
CA MET A 14 -9.28 -2.15 -14.53
C MET A 14 -7.95 -1.42 -14.77
N LEU A 15 -7.92 -0.08 -14.64
CA LEU A 15 -6.69 0.70 -14.80
C LEU A 15 -5.63 0.32 -13.76
N TYR A 16 -6.05 0.10 -12.51
CA TYR A 16 -5.13 -0.37 -11.48
C TYR A 16 -4.54 -1.74 -11.85
N ALA A 17 -5.38 -2.68 -12.29
CA ALA A 17 -4.93 -4.01 -12.69
C ALA A 17 -3.93 -3.96 -13.86
N LEU A 18 -4.21 -3.14 -14.88
CA LEU A 18 -3.27 -2.88 -15.99
C LEU A 18 -1.97 -2.25 -15.49
N GLY A 19 -2.05 -1.28 -14.55
CA GLY A 19 -0.90 -0.60 -13.96
C GLY A 19 0.04 -1.54 -13.22
N VAL A 20 -0.49 -2.58 -12.54
CA VAL A 20 0.33 -3.61 -11.89
C VAL A 20 0.75 -4.75 -12.81
N GLY A 21 0.41 -4.66 -14.11
CA GLY A 21 0.94 -5.53 -15.16
C GLY A 21 0.05 -6.71 -15.57
N LEU A 22 -1.21 -6.73 -15.15
CA LEU A 22 -2.18 -7.72 -15.64
C LEU A 22 -2.64 -7.40 -17.08
N GLY A 23 -3.17 -8.41 -17.77
CA GLY A 23 -3.65 -8.27 -19.15
C GLY A 23 -2.56 -8.23 -20.21
N ARG A 24 -1.36 -8.69 -19.90
CA ARG A 24 -0.25 -8.82 -20.85
C ARG A 24 -0.56 -9.77 -21.99
N ASP A 25 -1.09 -10.93 -21.64
CA ASP A 25 -1.60 -11.89 -22.60
C ASP A 25 -3.11 -11.66 -22.74
N PRO A 26 -3.56 -11.10 -23.88
CA PRO A 26 -4.96 -10.82 -24.13
C PRO A 26 -5.82 -12.09 -24.24
N LEU A 27 -5.22 -13.26 -24.21
CA LEU A 27 -5.91 -14.56 -24.23
C LEU A 27 -5.91 -15.26 -22.86
N ASN A 28 -5.20 -14.71 -21.87
CA ASN A 28 -5.17 -15.26 -20.52
C ASN A 28 -6.48 -14.93 -19.77
N LYS A 29 -7.39 -15.88 -19.75
CA LYS A 29 -8.71 -15.71 -19.10
C LYS A 29 -8.63 -15.42 -17.60
N GLU A 30 -7.58 -15.87 -16.94
CA GLU A 30 -7.38 -15.62 -15.50
C GLU A 30 -7.02 -14.16 -15.24
N GLU A 31 -6.24 -13.53 -16.11
CA GLU A 31 -5.92 -12.10 -16.02
C GLU A 31 -7.06 -11.23 -16.56
N LEU A 32 -7.76 -11.66 -17.60
CA LEU A 32 -8.87 -10.90 -18.20
C LEU A 32 -9.97 -10.56 -17.19
N ARG A 33 -10.19 -11.40 -16.19
CA ARG A 33 -11.17 -11.12 -15.11
C ARG A 33 -10.89 -9.85 -14.31
N PHE A 34 -9.70 -9.26 -14.42
CA PHE A 34 -9.31 -8.04 -13.73
C PHE A 34 -9.22 -6.83 -14.64
N VAL A 35 -9.24 -7.02 -15.96
CA VAL A 35 -9.00 -5.96 -16.94
C VAL A 35 -10.09 -5.87 -18.02
N TYR A 36 -11.14 -6.68 -17.91
CA TYR A 36 -12.27 -6.72 -18.83
C TYR A 36 -13.60 -6.68 -18.07
N GLU A 37 -14.62 -6.02 -18.62
CA GLU A 37 -15.87 -5.70 -17.96
C GLU A 37 -16.71 -6.93 -17.57
N ASP A 38 -16.70 -7.97 -18.40
CA ASP A 38 -17.53 -9.16 -18.18
C ASP A 38 -16.95 -10.03 -17.06
N GLY A 39 -17.68 -10.09 -15.96
CA GLY A 39 -17.25 -10.83 -14.76
C GLY A 39 -16.08 -10.20 -14.03
N LEU A 40 -15.93 -8.88 -14.15
CA LEU A 40 -14.85 -8.09 -13.53
C LEU A 40 -14.67 -8.40 -12.04
N LYS A 41 -13.42 -8.47 -11.62
CA LYS A 41 -12.99 -8.54 -10.22
C LYS A 41 -11.99 -7.43 -9.92
N ALA A 42 -12.09 -6.84 -8.76
CA ALA A 42 -11.06 -5.90 -8.30
C ALA A 42 -9.80 -6.65 -7.82
N MET A 43 -8.64 -6.08 -8.11
CA MET A 43 -7.39 -6.55 -7.51
C MET A 43 -7.39 -6.20 -6.02
N PRO A 44 -7.18 -7.17 -5.11
CA PRO A 44 -7.17 -6.88 -3.67
C PRO A 44 -6.17 -5.80 -3.28
N SER A 45 -4.99 -5.77 -3.93
CA SER A 45 -3.95 -4.78 -3.67
C SER A 45 -4.35 -3.34 -4.02
N GLN A 46 -5.42 -3.12 -4.78
CA GLN A 46 -5.96 -1.78 -5.06
C GLN A 46 -6.35 -1.03 -3.75
N ALA A 47 -6.61 -1.74 -2.67
CA ALA A 47 -6.89 -1.14 -1.37
C ALA A 47 -5.80 -0.13 -0.93
N VAL A 48 -4.57 -0.27 -1.41
CA VAL A 48 -3.47 0.66 -1.10
C VAL A 48 -3.69 2.06 -1.68
N THR A 49 -4.47 2.19 -2.75
CA THR A 49 -4.72 3.47 -3.42
C THR A 49 -6.03 4.11 -3.01
N LEU A 50 -6.93 3.36 -2.35
CA LEU A 50 -8.26 3.86 -2.01
C LEU A 50 -8.23 4.76 -0.78
N ALA A 51 -8.85 5.94 -0.90
CA ALA A 51 -8.90 6.96 0.15
C ALA A 51 -7.53 7.25 0.80
N ASP A 52 -6.49 7.27 -0.04
CA ASP A 52 -5.12 7.59 0.37
C ASP A 52 -5.00 9.10 0.65
N PRO A 53 -4.33 9.51 1.75
CA PRO A 53 -4.17 10.92 2.09
C PRO A 53 -3.20 11.66 1.16
N GLY A 54 -2.65 10.99 0.15
CA GLY A 54 -1.66 11.57 -0.74
C GLY A 54 -0.29 11.74 -0.08
N PHE A 55 0.53 12.63 -0.64
CA PHE A 55 1.90 12.83 -0.16
C PHE A 55 1.95 13.80 1.03
N TRP A 56 1.38 13.37 2.15
CA TRP A 56 1.28 14.12 3.40
C TRP A 56 2.63 14.60 3.97
N ALA A 57 3.73 13.90 3.68
CA ALA A 57 5.05 14.19 4.22
C ALA A 57 5.62 15.53 3.74
N ALA A 58 5.09 16.10 2.65
CA ALA A 58 5.47 17.41 2.15
C ALA A 58 4.65 18.57 2.76
N GLU A 59 3.69 18.26 3.64
CA GLU A 59 2.92 19.29 4.34
C GLU A 59 3.82 20.11 5.27
N LYS A 60 3.64 21.43 5.25
CA LYS A 60 4.53 22.38 5.93
C LYS A 60 4.64 22.16 7.44
N ASP A 61 3.59 21.62 8.05
CA ASP A 61 3.50 21.47 9.50
C ASP A 61 4.14 20.16 10.01
N ILE A 62 4.54 19.25 9.11
CA ILE A 62 5.10 17.95 9.49
C ILE A 62 6.62 18.00 9.69
N ASN A 63 7.32 18.95 9.10
CA ASN A 63 8.77 19.18 9.28
C ASN A 63 9.64 17.94 9.10
N LEU A 64 9.35 17.11 8.09
CA LEU A 64 10.15 15.96 7.69
C LEU A 64 11.05 16.32 6.49
N ASP A 65 12.22 15.70 6.43
CA ASP A 65 13.05 15.69 5.22
C ASP A 65 12.46 14.72 4.19
N TRP A 66 11.33 15.16 3.59
CA TRP A 66 10.55 14.33 2.69
C TRP A 66 11.31 13.85 1.43
N VAL A 67 12.40 14.54 1.05
CA VAL A 67 13.27 14.14 -0.08
C VAL A 67 14.02 12.84 0.23
N ARG A 68 14.25 12.56 1.51
CA ARG A 68 14.96 11.36 1.97
C ARG A 68 14.06 10.30 2.59
N LEU A 69 12.76 10.33 2.27
CA LEU A 69 11.84 9.26 2.65
C LEU A 69 11.96 8.07 1.70
N LEU A 70 11.92 6.88 2.25
CA LEU A 70 11.87 5.63 1.50
C LEU A 70 10.66 4.82 1.96
N HIS A 71 9.86 4.37 1.00
CA HIS A 71 8.84 3.35 1.27
C HIS A 71 9.55 2.04 1.59
N LEU A 72 9.39 1.54 2.80
CA LEU A 72 10.11 0.37 3.30
C LEU A 72 9.27 -0.89 3.26
N GLY A 73 7.98 -0.77 3.52
CA GLY A 73 7.07 -1.92 3.55
C GLY A 73 5.62 -1.53 3.44
N GLN A 74 4.84 -2.47 2.91
CA GLN A 74 3.39 -2.38 2.76
C GLN A 74 2.77 -3.69 3.20
N GLU A 75 1.82 -3.63 4.13
CA GLU A 75 1.02 -4.75 4.57
C GLU A 75 -0.45 -4.45 4.33
N ILE A 76 -1.22 -5.45 3.93
CA ILE A 76 -2.67 -5.33 3.76
C ILE A 76 -3.33 -6.50 4.48
N VAL A 77 -4.22 -6.18 5.41
CA VAL A 77 -5.10 -7.16 6.04
C VAL A 77 -6.48 -7.01 5.39
N TRP A 78 -6.90 -8.01 4.64
CA TRP A 78 -8.23 -8.01 4.01
C TRP A 78 -9.28 -8.55 4.97
N HIS A 79 -10.38 -7.83 5.10
CA HIS A 79 -11.52 -8.22 5.91
C HIS A 79 -12.63 -8.82 5.05
N GLN A 80 -12.74 -8.37 3.79
CA GLN A 80 -13.69 -8.88 2.81
C GLN A 80 -13.19 -8.59 1.38
N PRO A 81 -13.77 -9.25 0.35
CA PRO A 81 -13.44 -8.96 -1.04
C PRO A 81 -13.69 -7.50 -1.41
N LEU A 82 -12.76 -6.90 -2.15
CA LEU A 82 -12.92 -5.54 -2.66
C LEU A 82 -13.96 -5.52 -3.78
N PRO A 83 -15.01 -4.69 -3.70
CA PRO A 83 -15.93 -4.44 -4.82
C PRO A 83 -15.21 -3.84 -6.03
N THR A 84 -15.74 -4.06 -7.23
CA THR A 84 -15.17 -3.50 -8.47
C THR A 84 -15.39 -2.00 -8.64
N ALA A 85 -16.38 -1.46 -7.94
CA ALA A 85 -16.69 -0.03 -7.88
C ALA A 85 -17.37 0.28 -6.55
N GLY A 86 -17.39 1.53 -6.15
CA GLY A 86 -18.07 1.95 -4.93
C GLY A 86 -17.56 3.26 -4.38
N GLU A 87 -18.03 3.56 -3.19
CA GLU A 87 -17.56 4.67 -2.39
C GLU A 87 -16.99 4.14 -1.07
N VAL A 88 -15.77 4.53 -0.78
CA VAL A 88 -15.07 4.13 0.45
C VAL A 88 -14.70 5.35 1.26
N ALA A 89 -14.61 5.16 2.57
CA ALA A 89 -14.04 6.15 3.48
C ALA A 89 -12.88 5.53 4.24
N ALA A 90 -11.86 6.33 4.54
CA ALA A 90 -10.74 5.86 5.34
C ALA A 90 -10.22 6.95 6.27
N THR A 91 -9.75 6.50 7.42
CA THR A 91 -8.99 7.32 8.38
C THR A 91 -7.59 6.75 8.49
N THR A 92 -6.59 7.62 8.31
CA THR A 92 -5.18 7.26 8.46
C THR A 92 -4.65 7.79 9.78
N ARG A 93 -3.91 6.97 10.51
CA ARG A 93 -3.26 7.36 11.76
C ARG A 93 -1.80 6.89 11.79
N PHE A 94 -0.97 7.61 12.52
CA PHE A 94 0.34 7.10 12.93
C PHE A 94 0.13 6.08 14.03
N THR A 95 0.71 4.90 13.86
CA THR A 95 0.67 3.84 14.88
C THR A 95 2.00 3.71 15.60
N ASP A 96 3.11 4.04 14.94
CA ASP A 96 4.42 4.06 15.57
C ASP A 96 5.38 5.04 14.88
N VAL A 97 6.30 5.59 15.69
CA VAL A 97 7.44 6.39 15.22
C VAL A 97 8.66 5.94 16.03
N VAL A 98 9.60 5.28 15.35
CA VAL A 98 10.76 4.67 16.00
C VAL A 98 12.06 5.35 15.60
N ASP A 99 12.72 5.99 16.54
CA ASP A 99 14.04 6.57 16.35
C ASP A 99 15.11 5.45 16.22
N LYS A 100 15.77 5.40 15.09
CA LYS A 100 16.89 4.48 14.82
C LYS A 100 18.26 5.14 15.07
N GLY A 101 18.24 6.39 15.49
CA GLY A 101 19.42 7.23 15.71
C GLY A 101 19.79 8.10 14.51
N ALA A 102 20.56 9.15 14.74
CA ALA A 102 20.87 10.19 13.76
C ALA A 102 21.47 9.68 12.43
N ARG A 103 22.10 8.51 12.44
CA ARG A 103 22.70 7.92 11.23
C ARG A 103 21.74 7.01 10.47
N ALA A 104 20.80 6.40 11.15
CA ALA A 104 19.90 5.40 10.58
C ALA A 104 18.50 5.96 10.26
N GLY A 105 18.17 7.16 10.78
CA GLY A 105 16.89 7.81 10.55
C GLY A 105 15.81 7.34 11.53
N ALA A 106 14.55 7.44 11.12
CA ALA A 106 13.40 6.99 11.89
C ALA A 106 12.49 6.11 11.05
N LEU A 107 11.80 5.16 11.68
CA LEU A 107 10.69 4.44 11.07
C LEU A 107 9.39 5.13 11.44
N ILE A 108 8.54 5.33 10.46
CA ILE A 108 7.19 5.87 10.63
C ILE A 108 6.23 4.80 10.13
N VAL A 109 5.32 4.38 11.00
CA VAL A 109 4.29 3.40 10.66
C VAL A 109 2.94 4.09 10.66
N THR A 110 2.21 3.96 9.57
CA THR A 110 0.83 4.44 9.45
C THR A 110 -0.11 3.27 9.22
N GLU A 111 -1.32 3.41 9.73
CA GLU A 111 -2.41 2.48 9.53
C GLU A 111 -3.59 3.23 8.95
N ARG A 112 -4.19 2.67 7.90
CA ARG A 112 -5.40 3.17 7.27
C ARG A 112 -6.44 2.08 7.20
N VAL A 113 -7.58 2.30 7.84
CA VAL A 113 -8.74 1.40 7.75
C VAL A 113 -9.67 1.92 6.66
N VAL A 114 -9.85 1.12 5.62
CA VAL A 114 -10.72 1.40 4.47
C VAL A 114 -12.04 0.69 4.67
N ARG A 115 -13.16 1.43 4.62
CA ARG A 115 -14.52 0.91 4.81
C ARG A 115 -15.43 1.31 3.65
N LEU A 116 -16.44 0.50 3.38
CA LEU A 116 -17.52 0.85 2.47
C LEU A 116 -18.42 1.92 3.11
N VAL A 117 -18.71 3.00 2.38
CA VAL A 117 -19.61 4.05 2.87
C VAL A 117 -21.03 3.52 3.00
N GLU A 118 -21.47 2.67 2.06
CA GLU A 118 -22.83 2.12 2.02
C GLU A 118 -23.17 1.26 3.23
N THR A 119 -22.25 0.39 3.65
CA THR A 119 -22.51 -0.59 4.73
C THR A 119 -21.81 -0.22 6.04
N GLY A 120 -20.79 0.62 5.99
CA GLY A 120 -19.92 0.92 7.12
C GLY A 120 -18.93 -0.21 7.48
N GLU A 121 -18.90 -1.28 6.68
CA GLU A 121 -18.04 -2.44 6.92
C GLU A 121 -16.60 -2.18 6.46
N ASP A 122 -15.63 -2.65 7.26
CA ASP A 122 -14.23 -2.58 6.90
C ASP A 122 -13.91 -3.55 5.77
N ILE A 123 -13.22 -3.06 4.73
CA ILE A 123 -12.73 -3.85 3.59
C ILE A 123 -11.32 -4.32 3.86
N ALA A 124 -10.45 -3.39 4.25
CA ALA A 124 -9.03 -3.65 4.43
C ALA A 124 -8.43 -2.72 5.47
N THR A 125 -7.41 -3.21 6.14
CA THR A 125 -6.45 -2.39 6.91
C THR A 125 -5.14 -2.35 6.15
N VAL A 126 -4.69 -1.15 5.81
CA VAL A 126 -3.45 -0.89 5.06
C VAL A 126 -2.42 -0.33 6.01
N ILE A 127 -1.29 -1.02 6.18
CA ILE A 127 -0.20 -0.62 7.05
C ILE A 127 0.99 -0.27 6.18
N THR A 128 1.49 0.96 6.33
CA THR A 128 2.63 1.47 5.55
C THR A 128 3.78 1.79 6.48
N THR A 129 4.96 1.27 6.16
CA THR A 129 6.21 1.57 6.87
C THR A 129 7.10 2.42 5.99
N ILE A 130 7.50 3.58 6.49
CA ILE A 130 8.37 4.55 5.83
C ILE A 130 9.66 4.69 6.63
N LEU A 131 10.79 4.74 5.94
CA LEU A 131 12.07 5.11 6.54
C LEU A 131 12.39 6.58 6.22
N ALA A 132 12.35 7.42 7.25
CA ALA A 132 12.75 8.82 7.21
C ALA A 132 14.25 8.93 7.53
N ARG A 133 15.08 8.86 6.49
CA ARG A 133 16.56 8.79 6.63
C ARG A 133 17.17 10.07 7.19
N GLY A 134 16.47 11.20 7.07
CA GLY A 134 16.90 12.51 7.54
C GLY A 134 16.56 12.81 9.00
N ASP A 135 15.63 12.07 9.59
CA ASP A 135 14.87 12.50 10.77
C ASP A 135 15.09 11.60 11.99
N GLY A 136 16.29 11.10 12.19
CA GLY A 136 16.66 10.30 13.36
C GLY A 136 17.45 11.08 14.43
N GLY A 137 17.53 10.51 15.61
CA GLY A 137 18.33 11.06 16.73
C GLY A 137 17.55 12.02 17.64
N PHE A 138 16.23 11.96 17.60
CA PHE A 138 15.35 12.78 18.44
C PHE A 138 15.02 12.15 19.81
N SER A 139 15.31 10.85 19.99
CA SER A 139 15.03 10.13 21.24
C SER A 139 16.33 9.64 21.89
N SER A 140 16.38 9.69 23.22
CA SER A 140 17.43 9.04 24.01
C SER A 140 17.24 7.53 24.12
N GLU A 141 16.01 7.03 23.91
CA GLU A 141 15.68 5.61 23.94
C GLU A 141 15.67 5.04 22.52
N ARG A 142 16.63 4.17 22.24
CA ARG A 142 16.62 3.42 20.99
C ARG A 142 15.68 2.24 21.11
N ARG A 143 14.52 2.32 20.50
CA ARG A 143 13.68 1.15 20.29
C ARG A 143 14.26 0.30 19.14
N SER A 144 14.62 -0.95 19.42
CA SER A 144 14.80 -1.92 18.36
C SER A 144 13.42 -2.46 18.01
N VAL A 145 12.93 -2.19 16.81
CA VAL A 145 11.85 -3.00 16.25
C VAL A 145 12.45 -4.38 16.02
N PRO A 146 11.95 -5.44 16.65
CA PRO A 146 12.37 -6.78 16.29
C PRO A 146 12.00 -7.00 14.81
N GLN A 147 12.98 -6.93 13.93
CA GLN A 147 12.80 -7.47 12.60
C GLN A 147 12.91 -8.98 12.75
N GLU A 148 11.79 -9.67 12.79
CA GLU A 148 11.79 -11.08 12.44
C GLU A 148 12.38 -11.17 11.03
N LYS A 149 13.64 -11.59 10.97
CA LYS A 149 14.26 -11.87 9.67
C LYS A 149 13.62 -13.17 9.20
N ASP A 150 12.74 -13.05 8.23
CA ASP A 150 12.24 -14.21 7.50
C ASP A 150 13.46 -15.01 7.03
N ARG A 151 13.63 -16.18 7.57
CA ARG A 151 14.67 -17.09 7.11
C ARG A 151 14.20 -17.70 5.80
N ILE A 152 14.92 -17.42 4.73
CA ILE A 152 14.70 -18.12 3.46
C ILE A 152 14.88 -19.61 3.75
N PRO A 153 13.87 -20.47 3.49
CA PRO A 153 14.00 -21.89 3.70
C PRO A 153 15.12 -22.50 2.86
N ASP A 154 15.87 -23.44 3.42
CA ASP A 154 16.92 -24.17 2.70
C ASP A 154 16.28 -25.37 1.95
N ARG A 155 15.41 -25.05 1.01
CA ARG A 155 14.71 -26.00 0.13
C ARG A 155 14.28 -25.30 -1.15
N GLU A 156 13.98 -26.06 -2.20
CA GLU A 156 13.41 -25.54 -3.42
C GLU A 156 12.06 -24.83 -3.16
N ALA A 157 11.77 -23.80 -3.96
CA ALA A 157 10.50 -23.10 -3.88
C ALA A 157 9.36 -24.00 -4.37
N ASP A 158 8.21 -23.95 -3.69
CA ASP A 158 7.03 -24.69 -4.10
C ASP A 158 6.44 -24.14 -5.40
N ILE A 159 6.55 -22.84 -5.62
CA ILE A 159 6.07 -22.13 -6.81
C ILE A 159 7.10 -21.08 -7.18
N VAL A 160 7.44 -21.00 -8.46
CA VAL A 160 8.27 -19.94 -9.05
C VAL A 160 7.43 -19.22 -10.10
N CYS A 161 7.39 -17.90 -10.03
CA CYS A 161 6.67 -17.06 -10.97
C CYS A 161 7.55 -15.88 -11.38
N ASP A 162 7.78 -15.75 -12.70
CA ASP A 162 8.47 -14.60 -13.27
C ASP A 162 7.45 -13.48 -13.54
N LEU A 163 7.61 -12.34 -12.86
CA LEU A 163 6.78 -11.14 -13.03
C LEU A 163 7.59 -10.06 -13.74
N PRO A 164 7.66 -10.07 -15.08
CA PRO A 164 8.41 -9.08 -15.80
C PRO A 164 7.77 -7.69 -15.67
N THR A 165 8.59 -6.65 -15.56
CA THR A 165 8.15 -5.25 -15.51
C THR A 165 8.29 -4.58 -16.88
N PHE A 166 7.51 -3.53 -17.14
CA PHE A 166 7.64 -2.72 -18.34
C PHE A 166 8.58 -1.53 -18.08
N PRO A 167 9.26 -1.01 -19.12
CA PRO A 167 10.11 0.17 -18.96
C PRO A 167 9.38 1.39 -18.40
N GLN A 168 8.09 1.53 -18.72
CA GLN A 168 7.24 2.65 -18.27
C GLN A 168 6.43 2.36 -17.00
N GLN A 169 6.58 1.21 -16.37
CA GLN A 169 5.71 0.79 -15.26
C GLN A 169 5.77 1.74 -14.05
N ALA A 170 6.90 2.40 -13.84
CA ALA A 170 7.02 3.40 -12.78
C ALA A 170 6.24 4.71 -13.06
N LEU A 171 5.64 4.86 -14.24
CA LEU A 171 4.84 6.02 -14.65
C LEU A 171 3.33 5.73 -14.59
N LEU A 172 2.95 4.49 -14.37
CA LEU A 172 1.57 4.03 -14.27
C LEU A 172 1.14 3.97 -12.82
#